data_7ba63845383c938d5e7416cc226f25f1
#
_entry.id   7ba63845383c938d5e7416cc226f25f1
#
_cell.length_a   1.000
_cell.length_b   1.000
_cell.length_c   1.000
_cell.angle_alpha   90.00
_cell.angle_beta   90.00
_cell.angle_gamma   90.00
#
_symmetry.space_group_name_H-M   'P 1'
#
loop_
_entity.id
_entity.type
_entity.pdbx_description
1 polymer ?
#
loop_
_entity_poly.entity_id
_entity_poly.type
_entity_poly.pdbx_seq_one_letter_code
_entity_poly.pdbx_strand_id
1 'polypeptide(L)'
;RRQRQMCIRDSTKGQVSPTSEQGLVTKSTPFGSLMTPLNPMTFALSAGASFIARALDVDAKALQTTLREAAEHKGTSFVEIYQNCPIFNDGTFSEISERSLREDRILRLQDGEPLLFGKEQNKGIRLKGLKPEIVDVNENTDPSELLVHDQKSEDPLMAHLLSGMNFPDFPVPMGVFRQVKHPRFEESVQEQIQNHIEKKGKGDLRKLIRGPQVWEA
;
A
#
# COMPACT_ATOMS: atom_id res chain seq x y z
N ARG A 1 10.73 -12.00 -6.23
CA ARG A 1 10.07 -13.02 -5.38
C ARG A 1 8.69 -12.49 -4.98
N ARG A 2 7.64 -13.27 -5.28
CA ARG A 2 6.29 -12.97 -4.78
C ARG A 2 6.17 -13.60 -3.39
N GLN A 3 6.01 -12.78 -2.37
CA GLN A 3 5.74 -13.25 -1.03
C GLN A 3 4.25 -13.02 -0.74
N ARG A 4 3.55 -14.08 -0.36
CA ARG A 4 2.16 -14.01 0.13
C ARG A 4 2.19 -14.17 1.64
N GLN A 5 1.54 -13.26 2.32
CA GLN A 5 1.33 -13.33 3.74
C GLN A 5 -0.17 -13.32 4.00
N MET A 6 -0.77 -14.51 4.00
CA MET A 6 -2.19 -14.70 4.29
C MET A 6 -2.35 -15.08 5.76
N CYS A 7 -3.35 -14.54 6.42
CA CYS A 7 -3.76 -14.86 7.80
C CYS A 7 -2.65 -14.80 8.88
N ILE A 8 -1.38 -14.78 8.51
CA ILE A 8 -0.24 -14.70 9.43
C ILE A 8 -0.19 -13.34 10.11
N ARG A 9 -0.59 -12.29 9.40
CA ARG A 9 -0.62 -10.92 9.94
C ARG A 9 -1.68 -10.79 11.03
N ASP A 10 -2.73 -11.57 10.93
CA ASP A 10 -3.93 -11.42 11.73
C ASP A 10 -3.98 -12.33 12.93
N SER A 11 -2.89 -12.75 13.45
CA SER A 11 -2.92 -13.57 14.65
C SER A 11 -2.78 -15.06 14.46
N THR A 12 -1.71 -15.61 14.15
CA THR A 12 -1.48 -17.04 14.30
C THR A 12 -2.33 -17.63 15.45
N LYS A 13 -3.56 -18.07 15.18
CA LYS A 13 -4.58 -18.61 16.12
C LYS A 13 -5.26 -17.58 17.06
N GLY A 14 -5.60 -16.38 16.59
CA GLY A 14 -6.43 -15.44 17.37
C GLY A 14 -5.66 -14.61 18.40
N GLN A 15 -4.41 -14.29 18.14
CA GLN A 15 -3.62 -13.33 18.93
C GLN A 15 -3.70 -11.93 18.28
N VAL A 16 -3.35 -10.89 19.00
CA VAL A 16 -3.16 -9.55 18.43
C VAL A 16 -1.92 -9.53 17.54
N SER A 17 -1.99 -8.74 16.47
CA SER A 17 -0.88 -8.45 15.55
C SER A 17 -0.53 -6.96 15.61
N PRO A 18 0.59 -6.51 15.05
CA PRO A 18 0.92 -5.09 14.98
C PRO A 18 -0.13 -4.23 14.25
N THR A 19 -1.03 -4.84 13.49
CA THR A 19 -2.11 -4.16 12.76
C THR A 19 -3.49 -4.34 13.38
N SER A 20 -3.57 -5.00 14.53
CA SER A 20 -4.82 -5.19 15.27
C SER A 20 -5.27 -3.87 15.89
N GLU A 21 -6.57 -3.63 15.90
CA GLU A 21 -7.14 -2.43 16.50
C GLU A 21 -6.83 -2.33 17.99
N GLN A 22 -6.70 -1.09 18.46
CA GLN A 22 -6.54 -0.83 19.87
C GLN A 22 -7.81 -1.24 20.62
N GLY A 23 -7.65 -1.91 21.73
CA GLY A 23 -8.77 -2.44 22.51
C GLY A 23 -9.26 -3.83 22.08
N LEU A 24 -8.73 -4.41 20.99
CA LEU A 24 -9.13 -5.75 20.56
C LEU A 24 -8.85 -6.78 21.65
N VAL A 25 -9.91 -7.45 22.10
CA VAL A 25 -9.85 -8.50 23.12
C VAL A 25 -9.62 -9.85 22.47
N THR A 26 -8.59 -10.56 22.91
CA THR A 26 -8.28 -11.93 22.48
C THR A 26 -7.95 -12.79 23.67
N LYS A 27 -7.79 -14.11 23.46
CA LYS A 27 -7.39 -15.04 24.55
C LYS A 27 -6.06 -14.69 25.18
N SER A 28 -5.12 -14.11 24.41
CA SER A 28 -3.81 -13.68 24.90
C SER A 28 -3.79 -12.26 25.44
N THR A 29 -4.82 -11.46 25.13
CA THR A 29 -4.98 -10.07 25.60
C THR A 29 -6.41 -9.85 26.14
N PRO A 30 -6.72 -10.46 27.31
CA PRO A 30 -8.11 -10.46 27.83
C PRO A 30 -8.61 -9.09 28.25
N PHE A 31 -7.73 -8.11 28.44
CA PHE A 31 -8.06 -6.72 28.79
C PHE A 31 -8.00 -5.76 27.61
N GLY A 32 -7.82 -6.30 26.38
CA GLY A 32 -7.68 -5.52 25.16
C GLY A 32 -6.24 -5.13 24.80
N SER A 33 -6.00 -4.93 23.51
CA SER A 33 -4.70 -4.47 22.99
C SER A 33 -4.46 -3.02 23.34
N LEU A 34 -3.29 -2.70 23.90
CA LEU A 34 -2.87 -1.32 24.21
C LEU A 34 -2.08 -0.68 23.04
N MET A 35 -1.67 -1.45 22.05
CA MET A 35 -0.85 -0.97 20.95
C MET A 35 -1.68 -0.18 19.94
N THR A 36 -1.12 0.92 19.46
CA THR A 36 -1.64 1.64 18.30
C THR A 36 -1.35 0.81 17.05
N PRO A 37 -2.34 0.55 16.20
CA PRO A 37 -2.15 -0.26 15.01
C PRO A 37 -1.17 0.37 14.02
N LEU A 38 -0.25 -0.42 13.50
CA LEU A 38 0.61 -0.04 12.39
C LEU A 38 -0.22 0.06 11.11
N ASN A 39 -0.05 1.15 10.37
CA ASN A 39 -0.59 1.26 9.01
C ASN A 39 0.43 0.69 8.00
N PRO A 40 0.17 -0.50 7.39
CA PRO A 40 1.12 -1.13 6.49
C PRO A 40 1.36 -0.34 5.19
N MET A 41 0.34 0.39 4.72
CA MET A 41 0.45 1.23 3.53
C MET A 41 1.43 2.38 3.74
N THR A 42 1.25 3.12 4.85
CA THR A 42 2.16 4.21 5.23
C THR A 42 3.58 3.69 5.46
N PHE A 43 3.72 2.52 6.09
CA PHE A 43 5.03 1.90 6.28
C PHE A 43 5.71 1.55 4.95
N ALA A 44 4.97 0.93 4.01
CA ALA A 44 5.50 0.58 2.70
C ALA A 44 5.87 1.82 1.86
N LEU A 45 5.06 2.90 1.93
CA LEU A 45 5.37 4.19 1.31
C LEU A 45 6.68 4.77 1.86
N SER A 46 6.83 4.80 3.18
CA SER A 46 8.03 5.31 3.86
C SER A 46 9.26 4.45 3.59
N ALA A 47 9.08 3.15 3.33
CA ALA A 47 10.15 2.25 2.91
C ALA A 47 10.50 2.36 1.41
N GLY A 48 9.88 3.27 0.66
CA GLY A 48 10.18 3.55 -0.74
C GLY A 48 9.56 2.59 -1.74
N ALA A 49 8.46 1.92 -1.40
CA ALA A 49 7.73 1.12 -2.38
C ALA A 49 7.20 2.00 -3.52
N SER A 50 7.45 1.58 -4.75
CA SER A 50 7.14 2.34 -5.96
C SER A 50 5.77 2.03 -6.56
N PHE A 51 5.16 0.93 -6.14
CA PHE A 51 3.76 0.58 -6.41
C PHE A 51 3.06 0.23 -5.09
N ILE A 52 1.98 0.93 -4.80
CA ILE A 52 1.18 0.75 -3.59
C ILE A 52 -0.28 0.67 -3.96
N ALA A 53 -0.96 -0.37 -3.51
CA ALA A 53 -2.38 -0.56 -3.79
C ALA A 53 -3.10 -1.25 -2.63
N ARG A 54 -4.42 -1.04 -2.55
CA ARG A 54 -5.32 -1.74 -1.62
C ARG A 54 -6.50 -2.33 -2.39
N ALA A 55 -6.92 -3.52 -1.99
CA ALA A 55 -8.05 -4.20 -2.60
C ALA A 55 -8.89 -4.96 -1.55
N LEU A 56 -10.13 -5.27 -1.90
CA LEU A 56 -11.02 -6.17 -1.16
C LEU A 56 -11.06 -7.55 -1.82
N ASP A 57 -11.07 -8.61 -1.03
CA ASP A 57 -11.20 -9.99 -1.49
C ASP A 57 -12.53 -10.26 -2.20
N VAL A 58 -13.59 -9.63 -1.73
CA VAL A 58 -14.95 -9.76 -2.29
C VAL A 58 -15.16 -9.01 -3.61
N ASP A 59 -14.25 -8.11 -4.00
CA ASP A 59 -14.24 -7.44 -5.30
C ASP A 59 -13.21 -8.11 -6.24
N ALA A 60 -13.55 -9.32 -6.70
CA ALA A 60 -12.63 -10.17 -7.44
C ALA A 60 -12.10 -9.51 -8.72
N LYS A 61 -12.90 -8.68 -9.41
CA LYS A 61 -12.49 -7.98 -10.63
C LYS A 61 -11.44 -6.90 -10.33
N ALA A 62 -11.69 -6.04 -9.36
CA ALA A 62 -10.75 -5.00 -8.93
C ALA A 62 -9.46 -5.63 -8.38
N LEU A 63 -9.57 -6.66 -7.54
CA LEU A 63 -8.43 -7.40 -7.00
C LEU A 63 -7.56 -7.99 -8.11
N GLN A 64 -8.17 -8.65 -9.11
CA GLN A 64 -7.43 -9.24 -10.23
C GLN A 64 -6.67 -8.17 -11.04
N THR A 65 -7.31 -7.02 -11.32
CA THR A 65 -6.69 -5.90 -12.01
C THR A 65 -5.50 -5.37 -11.22
N THR A 66 -5.70 -5.06 -9.95
CA THR A 66 -4.64 -4.56 -9.05
C THR A 66 -3.45 -5.51 -8.97
N LEU A 67 -3.70 -6.83 -8.85
CA LEU A 67 -2.62 -7.82 -8.81
C LEU A 67 -1.87 -7.95 -10.13
N ARG A 68 -2.56 -7.76 -11.27
CA ARG A 68 -1.91 -7.75 -12.59
C ARG A 68 -1.00 -6.54 -12.72
N GLU A 69 -1.49 -5.35 -12.43
CA GLU A 69 -0.70 -4.12 -12.46
C GLU A 69 0.51 -4.20 -11.53
N ALA A 70 0.34 -4.70 -10.31
CA ALA A 70 1.43 -4.94 -9.37
C ALA A 70 2.47 -5.93 -9.91
N ALA A 71 2.05 -6.94 -10.69
CA ALA A 71 2.94 -7.94 -11.27
C ALA A 71 3.73 -7.41 -12.48
N GLU A 72 3.13 -6.50 -13.24
CA GLU A 72 3.74 -5.87 -14.43
C GLU A 72 4.65 -4.69 -14.03
N HIS A 73 4.45 -4.13 -12.84
CA HIS A 73 5.22 -3.01 -12.35
C HIS A 73 6.72 -3.34 -12.20
N LYS A 74 7.56 -2.43 -12.68
CA LYS A 74 9.02 -2.46 -12.46
C LYS A 74 9.36 -1.66 -11.22
N GLY A 75 9.84 -2.33 -10.18
CA GLY A 75 10.13 -1.75 -8.88
C GLY A 75 9.60 -2.63 -7.75
N THR A 76 9.44 -2.06 -6.57
CA THR A 76 8.88 -2.72 -5.39
C THR A 76 7.37 -2.51 -5.35
N SER A 77 6.60 -3.60 -5.43
CA SER A 77 5.14 -3.58 -5.33
C SER A 77 4.67 -4.06 -3.97
N PHE A 78 3.81 -3.29 -3.33
CA PHE A 78 3.10 -3.65 -2.12
C PHE A 78 1.60 -3.58 -2.37
N VAL A 79 0.88 -4.67 -2.10
CA VAL A 79 -0.58 -4.73 -2.22
C VAL A 79 -1.15 -5.20 -0.88
N GLU A 80 -1.96 -4.36 -0.27
CA GLU A 80 -2.75 -4.72 0.90
C GLU A 80 -4.11 -5.26 0.47
N ILE A 81 -4.47 -6.46 0.94
CA ILE A 81 -5.76 -7.07 0.62
C ILE A 81 -6.54 -7.23 1.91
N TYR A 82 -7.68 -6.56 2.00
CA TYR A 82 -8.64 -6.75 3.07
C TYR A 82 -9.42 -8.03 2.82
N GLN A 83 -9.18 -9.00 3.68
CA GLN A 83 -9.77 -10.32 3.60
C GLN A 83 -10.41 -10.69 4.93
N ASN A 84 -11.66 -11.16 4.88
CA ASN A 84 -12.34 -11.71 6.05
C ASN A 84 -11.68 -13.03 6.50
N CYS A 85 -11.56 -13.22 7.80
CA CYS A 85 -11.10 -14.47 8.40
C CYS A 85 -12.21 -15.07 9.26
N PRO A 86 -13.05 -15.96 8.72
CA PRO A 86 -14.22 -16.48 9.44
C PRO A 86 -13.88 -17.29 10.69
N ILE A 87 -12.62 -17.70 10.87
CA ILE A 87 -12.20 -18.51 12.02
C ILE A 87 -11.71 -17.65 13.19
N PHE A 88 -10.94 -16.58 12.93
CA PHE A 88 -10.27 -15.84 14.00
C PHE A 88 -10.71 -14.37 14.11
N ASN A 89 -11.29 -13.80 13.04
CA ASN A 89 -11.71 -12.41 13.02
C ASN A 89 -12.82 -12.23 11.98
N ASP A 90 -13.95 -12.92 12.22
CA ASP A 90 -15.09 -12.87 11.33
C ASP A 90 -15.77 -11.50 11.39
N GLY A 91 -16.15 -10.99 10.22
CA GLY A 91 -16.81 -9.70 10.08
C GLY A 91 -15.92 -8.46 10.21
N THR A 92 -14.61 -8.61 10.33
CA THR A 92 -13.70 -7.48 10.58
C THR A 92 -13.79 -6.36 9.53
N PHE A 93 -14.19 -6.70 8.29
CA PHE A 93 -14.38 -5.73 7.21
C PHE A 93 -15.84 -5.64 6.74
N SER A 94 -16.80 -6.14 7.52
CA SER A 94 -18.21 -6.16 7.15
C SER A 94 -18.73 -4.76 6.79
N GLU A 95 -18.32 -3.74 7.53
CA GLU A 95 -18.75 -2.36 7.31
C GLU A 95 -18.40 -1.80 5.93
N ILE A 96 -17.32 -2.26 5.31
CA ILE A 96 -16.88 -1.81 3.98
C ILE A 96 -17.03 -2.89 2.90
N SER A 97 -17.21 -4.16 3.27
CA SER A 97 -17.37 -5.27 2.33
C SER A 97 -18.83 -5.56 1.99
N GLU A 98 -19.77 -5.18 2.86
CA GLU A 98 -21.20 -5.37 2.64
C GLU A 98 -21.67 -4.55 1.42
N ARG A 99 -22.36 -5.25 0.50
CA ARG A 99 -22.73 -4.66 -0.81
C ARG A 99 -23.61 -3.42 -0.70
N SER A 100 -24.48 -3.38 0.31
CA SER A 100 -25.41 -2.26 0.56
C SER A 100 -24.70 -0.98 1.01
N LEU A 101 -23.55 -1.10 1.68
CA LEU A 101 -22.83 -0.02 2.32
C LEU A 101 -21.56 0.41 1.55
N ARG A 102 -21.10 -0.46 0.68
CA ARG A 102 -19.81 -0.33 -0.01
C ARG A 102 -19.64 0.99 -0.76
N GLU A 103 -20.66 1.38 -1.52
CA GLU A 103 -20.58 2.59 -2.36
C GLU A 103 -20.46 3.88 -1.52
N ASP A 104 -20.98 3.89 -0.30
CA ASP A 104 -20.91 5.03 0.61
C ASP A 104 -19.63 5.02 1.48
N ARG A 105 -18.93 3.89 1.56
CA ARG A 105 -17.80 3.69 2.49
C ARG A 105 -16.47 3.42 1.81
N ILE A 106 -16.48 3.23 0.50
CA ILE A 106 -15.27 3.02 -0.31
C ILE A 106 -15.05 4.21 -1.24
N LEU A 107 -13.82 4.68 -1.28
CA LEU A 107 -13.34 5.62 -2.28
C LEU A 107 -12.56 4.84 -3.35
N ARG A 108 -13.12 4.73 -4.56
CA ARG A 108 -12.45 4.06 -5.68
C ARG A 108 -11.46 4.99 -6.34
N LEU A 109 -10.18 4.68 -6.21
CA LEU A 109 -9.11 5.46 -6.81
C LEU A 109 -9.02 5.17 -8.31
N GLN A 110 -9.07 6.24 -9.11
CA GLN A 110 -8.88 6.21 -10.56
C GLN A 110 -7.91 7.33 -10.96
N ASP A 111 -6.89 7.00 -11.75
CA ASP A 111 -5.85 7.95 -12.16
C ASP A 111 -6.45 9.11 -12.96
N GLY A 112 -6.17 10.34 -12.56
CA GLY A 112 -6.68 11.56 -13.19
C GLY A 112 -8.11 11.94 -12.82
N GLU A 113 -8.81 11.15 -11.99
CA GLU A 113 -10.18 11.43 -11.61
C GLU A 113 -10.28 12.09 -10.24
N PRO A 114 -11.31 12.93 -10.01
CA PRO A 114 -11.56 13.52 -8.70
C PRO A 114 -11.96 12.44 -7.69
N LEU A 115 -11.60 12.67 -6.42
CA LEU A 115 -11.90 11.76 -5.32
C LEU A 115 -13.39 11.85 -4.94
N LEU A 116 -14.22 11.10 -5.66
CA LEU A 116 -15.67 11.03 -5.47
C LEU A 116 -16.11 9.68 -4.90
N PHE A 117 -17.14 9.67 -4.06
CA PHE A 117 -17.73 8.47 -3.50
C PHE A 117 -19.23 8.67 -3.19
N GLY A 118 -19.89 7.60 -2.72
CA GLY A 118 -21.33 7.54 -2.53
C GLY A 118 -22.04 6.96 -3.74
N LYS A 119 -23.26 6.45 -3.54
CA LYS A 119 -24.05 5.77 -4.60
C LYS A 119 -24.23 6.63 -5.84
N GLU A 120 -24.38 7.94 -5.66
CA GLU A 120 -24.61 8.91 -6.74
C GLU A 120 -23.36 9.76 -7.01
N GLN A 121 -22.20 9.38 -6.45
CA GLN A 121 -20.96 10.16 -6.48
C GLN A 121 -21.18 11.60 -6.00
N ASN A 122 -22.06 11.77 -5.03
CA ASN A 122 -22.49 13.05 -4.51
C ASN A 122 -21.66 13.54 -3.32
N LYS A 123 -20.57 12.84 -3.01
CA LYS A 123 -19.60 13.23 -1.99
C LYS A 123 -18.20 13.27 -2.57
N GLY A 124 -17.45 14.30 -2.21
CA GLY A 124 -16.08 14.49 -2.68
C GLY A 124 -15.12 14.78 -1.52
N ILE A 125 -13.83 14.71 -1.82
CA ILE A 125 -12.77 15.06 -0.88
C ILE A 125 -12.04 16.28 -1.39
N ARG A 126 -11.89 17.29 -0.53
CA ARG A 126 -11.07 18.47 -0.78
C ARG A 126 -10.08 18.71 0.37
N LEU A 127 -9.13 19.60 0.16
CA LEU A 127 -8.24 20.07 1.23
C LEU A 127 -8.68 21.42 1.76
N LYS A 128 -8.75 21.52 3.08
CA LYS A 128 -8.82 22.79 3.80
C LYS A 128 -7.49 23.03 4.51
N GLY A 129 -6.63 23.80 3.88
CA GLY A 129 -5.20 23.82 4.23
C GLY A 129 -4.56 22.47 3.96
N LEU A 130 -4.04 21.78 4.99
CA LEU A 130 -3.45 20.44 4.88
C LEU A 130 -4.38 19.32 5.36
N LYS A 131 -5.62 19.64 5.73
CA LYS A 131 -6.58 18.65 6.24
C LYS A 131 -7.56 18.25 5.16
N PRO A 132 -7.76 16.96 4.90
CA PRO A 132 -8.84 16.50 4.04
C PRO A 132 -10.18 16.73 4.75
N GLU A 133 -11.19 17.10 3.99
CA GLU A 133 -12.58 17.17 4.43
C GLU A 133 -13.51 16.60 3.37
N ILE A 134 -14.61 16.01 3.83
CA ILE A 134 -15.68 15.51 2.97
C ILE A 134 -16.62 16.67 2.68
N VAL A 135 -17.02 16.81 1.43
CA VAL A 135 -17.97 17.80 0.97
C VAL A 135 -19.07 17.15 0.15
N ASP A 136 -20.29 17.68 0.25
CA ASP A 136 -21.37 17.29 -0.62
C ASP A 136 -21.16 17.93 -1.99
N VAL A 137 -21.22 17.10 -3.03
CA VAL A 137 -21.04 17.53 -4.43
C VAL A 137 -22.41 17.68 -5.05
N ASN A 138 -22.67 18.86 -5.61
CA ASN A 138 -23.89 19.19 -6.31
C ASN A 138 -23.55 20.02 -7.58
N GLU A 139 -24.56 20.40 -8.36
CA GLU A 139 -24.39 21.15 -9.61
C GLU A 139 -23.64 22.49 -9.45
N ASN A 140 -23.59 23.05 -8.23
CA ASN A 140 -22.91 24.32 -7.93
C ASN A 140 -21.49 24.11 -7.36
N THR A 141 -21.04 22.87 -7.16
CA THR A 141 -19.71 22.57 -6.64
C THR A 141 -18.68 22.79 -7.73
N ASP A 142 -17.67 23.62 -7.47
CA ASP A 142 -16.56 23.79 -8.40
C ASP A 142 -15.69 22.51 -8.39
N PRO A 143 -15.59 21.79 -9.53
CA PRO A 143 -14.76 20.58 -9.61
C PRO A 143 -13.29 20.83 -9.27
N SER A 144 -12.77 22.05 -9.43
CA SER A 144 -11.39 22.43 -9.14
C SER A 144 -11.07 22.44 -7.62
N GLU A 145 -12.09 22.48 -6.77
CA GLU A 145 -11.90 22.37 -5.32
C GLU A 145 -11.66 20.93 -4.86
N LEU A 146 -12.02 19.95 -5.68
CA LEU A 146 -11.87 18.53 -5.32
C LEU A 146 -10.44 18.06 -5.58
N LEU A 147 -9.98 17.19 -4.69
CA LEU A 147 -8.71 16.49 -4.92
C LEU A 147 -8.84 15.55 -6.11
N VAL A 148 -7.88 15.63 -7.01
CA VAL A 148 -7.73 14.73 -8.15
C VAL A 148 -6.65 13.71 -7.82
N HIS A 149 -6.93 12.44 -8.05
CA HIS A 149 -5.96 11.37 -7.81
C HIS A 149 -4.92 11.33 -8.93
N ASP A 150 -3.65 11.41 -8.55
CA ASP A 150 -2.50 11.20 -9.45
C ASP A 150 -1.63 10.07 -8.88
N GLN A 151 -1.86 8.85 -9.40
CA GLN A 151 -1.09 7.69 -8.98
C GLN A 151 0.37 7.72 -9.47
N LYS A 152 0.68 8.57 -10.46
CA LYS A 152 2.00 8.67 -11.09
C LYS A 152 2.87 9.78 -10.50
N SER A 153 2.34 10.54 -9.54
CA SER A 153 3.11 11.58 -8.86
C SER A 153 4.36 11.00 -8.21
N GLU A 154 5.50 11.62 -8.49
CA GLU A 154 6.76 11.27 -7.82
C GLU A 154 6.73 11.65 -6.34
N ASP A 155 5.99 12.71 -5.98
CA ASP A 155 5.74 13.10 -4.60
C ASP A 155 4.75 12.12 -3.94
N PRO A 156 5.13 11.41 -2.88
CA PRO A 156 4.27 10.45 -2.20
C PRO A 156 3.20 11.08 -1.30
N LEU A 157 3.12 12.41 -1.20
CA LEU A 157 2.25 13.11 -0.24
C LEU A 157 0.78 12.70 -0.37
N MET A 158 0.25 12.66 -1.61
CA MET A 158 -1.13 12.23 -1.87
C MET A 158 -1.36 10.78 -1.42
N ALA A 159 -0.43 9.88 -1.73
CA ALA A 159 -0.53 8.48 -1.32
C ALA A 159 -0.49 8.32 0.21
N HIS A 160 0.33 9.11 0.91
CA HIS A 160 0.33 9.16 2.38
C HIS A 160 -1.00 9.68 2.93
N LEU A 161 -1.54 10.77 2.37
CA LEU A 161 -2.84 11.32 2.77
C LEU A 161 -3.93 10.25 2.63
N LEU A 162 -4.03 9.62 1.47
CA LEU A 162 -5.01 8.58 1.18
C LEU A 162 -4.82 7.35 2.09
N SER A 163 -3.58 6.95 2.37
CA SER A 163 -3.32 5.78 3.23
C SER A 163 -3.79 5.97 4.67
N GLY A 164 -3.91 7.21 5.12
CA GLY A 164 -4.43 7.58 6.44
C GLY A 164 -5.96 7.64 6.53
N MET A 165 -6.66 7.63 5.40
CA MET A 165 -8.13 7.70 5.39
C MET A 165 -8.73 6.34 5.75
N ASN A 166 -9.57 6.33 6.79
CA ASN A 166 -10.26 5.12 7.25
C ASN A 166 -11.67 5.47 7.77
N PHE A 167 -12.58 4.52 7.65
CA PHE A 167 -13.89 4.60 8.27
C PHE A 167 -13.74 4.60 9.82
N PRO A 168 -14.56 5.36 10.57
CA PRO A 168 -15.75 6.11 10.13
C PRO A 168 -15.50 7.53 9.62
N ASP A 169 -14.33 8.11 9.84
CA ASP A 169 -14.08 9.53 9.53
C ASP A 169 -14.03 9.82 8.02
N PHE A 170 -13.51 8.86 7.25
CA PHE A 170 -13.41 8.95 5.79
C PHE A 170 -13.81 7.63 5.13
N PRO A 171 -14.19 7.66 3.83
CA PRO A 171 -14.30 6.43 3.06
C PRO A 171 -12.93 5.77 2.94
N VAL A 172 -12.91 4.44 2.85
CA VAL A 172 -11.65 3.68 2.72
C VAL A 172 -11.20 3.69 1.26
N PRO A 173 -10.03 4.26 0.94
CA PRO A 173 -9.54 4.26 -0.43
C PRO A 173 -9.15 2.84 -0.88
N MET A 174 -9.59 2.46 -2.09
CA MET A 174 -9.31 1.19 -2.75
C MET A 174 -8.83 1.43 -4.18
N GLY A 175 -7.85 0.68 -4.62
CA GLY A 175 -7.20 0.82 -5.92
C GLY A 175 -5.71 1.08 -5.79
N VAL A 176 -5.11 1.69 -6.81
CA VAL A 176 -3.70 2.03 -6.85
C VAL A 176 -3.49 3.42 -6.26
N PHE A 177 -2.73 3.51 -5.19
CA PHE A 177 -2.41 4.78 -4.51
C PHE A 177 -1.22 5.49 -5.15
N ARG A 178 -0.25 4.71 -5.61
CA ARG A 178 0.98 5.21 -6.22
C ARG A 178 1.56 4.17 -7.16
N GLN A 179 2.02 4.62 -8.35
CA GLN A 179 2.68 3.79 -9.34
C GLN A 179 3.73 4.63 -10.08
N VAL A 180 4.94 4.66 -9.55
CA VAL A 180 6.07 5.39 -10.15
C VAL A 180 7.14 4.43 -10.64
N LYS A 181 7.80 4.78 -11.72
CA LYS A 181 8.90 3.97 -12.24
C LYS A 181 10.10 4.06 -11.30
N HIS A 182 10.63 2.93 -10.92
CA HIS A 182 11.85 2.85 -10.12
C HIS A 182 12.72 1.71 -10.65
N PRO A 183 14.03 1.91 -10.82
CA PRO A 183 14.93 0.83 -11.25
C PRO A 183 14.86 -0.33 -10.25
N ARG A 184 14.92 -1.55 -10.75
CA ARG A 184 15.00 -2.72 -9.89
C ARG A 184 16.37 -2.79 -9.25
N PHE A 185 16.42 -3.19 -8.00
CA PHE A 185 17.67 -3.30 -7.25
C PHE A 185 18.70 -4.18 -7.97
N GLU A 186 18.26 -5.35 -8.46
CA GLU A 186 19.12 -6.29 -9.18
C GLU A 186 19.64 -5.72 -10.51
N GLU A 187 18.85 -4.92 -11.23
CA GLU A 187 19.27 -4.23 -12.45
C GLU A 187 20.36 -3.18 -12.13
N SER A 188 20.12 -2.38 -11.08
CA SER A 188 21.09 -1.37 -10.63
C SER A 188 22.40 -2.00 -10.14
N VAL A 189 22.33 -3.13 -9.43
CA VAL A 189 23.53 -3.87 -9.00
C VAL A 189 24.31 -4.42 -10.20
N GLN A 190 23.61 -5.00 -11.18
CA GLN A 190 24.27 -5.51 -12.38
C GLN A 190 24.92 -4.40 -13.20
N GLU A 191 24.24 -3.27 -13.35
CA GLU A 191 24.80 -2.09 -14.02
C GLU A 191 26.03 -1.57 -13.27
N GLN A 192 25.98 -1.49 -11.94
CA GLN A 192 27.13 -1.09 -11.13
C GLN A 192 28.32 -2.04 -11.32
N ILE A 193 28.08 -3.35 -11.34
CA ILE A 193 29.11 -4.37 -11.56
C ILE A 193 29.70 -4.21 -12.95
N GLN A 194 28.85 -4.07 -13.99
CA GLN A 194 29.29 -3.91 -15.37
C GLN A 194 30.15 -2.64 -15.55
N ASN A 195 29.71 -1.53 -15.05
CA ASN A 195 30.45 -0.26 -15.06
C ASN A 195 31.82 -0.39 -14.36
N HIS A 196 31.89 -1.21 -13.32
CA HIS A 196 33.15 -1.43 -12.60
C HIS A 196 34.11 -2.33 -13.40
N ILE A 197 33.58 -3.37 -14.06
CA ILE A 197 34.34 -4.23 -14.96
C ILE A 197 34.91 -3.45 -16.14
N GLU A 198 34.11 -2.56 -16.74
CA GLU A 198 34.55 -1.71 -17.84
C GLU A 198 35.67 -0.75 -17.44
N LYS A 199 35.58 -0.18 -16.24
CA LYS A 199 36.59 0.78 -15.74
C LYS A 199 37.87 0.12 -15.22
N LYS A 200 37.78 -1.05 -14.60
CA LYS A 200 38.91 -1.68 -13.88
C LYS A 200 39.27 -3.08 -14.38
N GLY A 201 38.55 -3.59 -15.38
CA GLY A 201 38.70 -4.97 -15.85
C GLY A 201 38.00 -5.97 -14.94
N LYS A 202 37.93 -7.22 -15.41
CA LYS A 202 37.37 -8.33 -14.61
C LYS A 202 38.23 -8.58 -13.39
N GLY A 203 37.59 -8.80 -12.25
CA GLY A 203 38.26 -9.20 -11.02
C GLY A 203 39.04 -10.52 -11.16
N ASP A 204 40.16 -10.62 -10.52
CA ASP A 204 40.94 -11.85 -10.42
C ASP A 204 40.81 -12.42 -9.02
N LEU A 205 40.07 -13.54 -8.92
CA LEU A 205 39.82 -14.22 -7.64
C LEU A 205 41.12 -14.71 -6.99
N ARG A 206 42.12 -15.14 -7.77
CA ARG A 206 43.40 -15.60 -7.25
C ARG A 206 44.19 -14.47 -6.61
N LYS A 207 44.19 -13.29 -7.24
CA LYS A 207 44.80 -12.09 -6.68
C LYS A 207 44.08 -11.65 -5.40
N LEU A 208 42.73 -11.73 -5.40
CA LEU A 208 41.94 -11.37 -4.23
C LEU A 208 42.23 -12.28 -3.04
N ILE A 209 42.29 -13.61 -3.25
CA ILE A 209 42.60 -14.59 -2.21
C ILE A 209 44.03 -14.45 -1.69
N ARG A 210 45.00 -14.19 -2.56
CA ARG A 210 46.39 -14.01 -2.18
C ARG A 210 46.67 -12.70 -1.47
N GLY A 211 45.85 -11.67 -1.75
CA GLY A 211 46.04 -10.32 -1.20
C GLY A 211 47.26 -9.61 -1.82
N PRO A 212 47.53 -8.36 -1.40
CA PRO A 212 48.69 -7.58 -1.88
C PRO A 212 50.03 -8.02 -1.27
N GLN A 213 50.03 -8.81 -0.18
CA GLN A 213 51.21 -9.26 0.51
C GLN A 213 51.34 -10.78 0.29
N VAL A 214 51.99 -11.19 -0.77
CA VAL A 214 52.27 -12.60 -1.07
C VAL A 214 53.70 -12.91 -0.67
N TRP A 215 53.89 -13.96 0.11
CA TRP A 215 55.18 -14.56 0.37
C TRP A 215 55.49 -15.56 -0.74
N GLU A 216 56.52 -15.35 -1.49
CA GLU A 216 57.11 -16.40 -2.36
C GLU A 216 58.11 -17.13 -1.49
N ALA A 217 57.90 -18.46 -1.30
CA ALA A 217 58.80 -19.34 -0.63
C ALA A 217 59.79 -19.95 -1.61
#